data_83e5ef8032817aa0163182f4e1679178
#
_entry.id   83e5ef8032817aa0163182f4e1679178
#
_cell.length_a   1.000
_cell.length_b   1.000
_cell.length_c   1.000
_cell.angle_alpha   90.00
_cell.angle_beta   90.00
_cell.angle_gamma   90.00
#
_symmetry.space_group_name_H-M   'P 1'
#
loop_
_entity.id
_entity.type
_entity.pdbx_description
1 polymer ?
#
loop_
_entity_poly.entity_id
_entity_poly.type
_entity_poly.pdbx_seq_one_letter_code
_entity_poly.pdbx_strand_id
1 'polypeptide(L)'
;MLPNCRKRSFGDAKSPATAPRHAAGAEWHGAQTTVSTSLQLAQARYLHLAAQGLLQAPTRAAKPTDIAACIQRMALLQIDTIHVVSRSPYLVLHSRLGDYPREWLEEALASGQIFETWAHEACFAPMDDLRLHRAYNRLTRRHWGLAKADKTHVAQRPHLDKLLEHIRNLGPVKSSDFERPEGKGGAWWGWKDEKRWLEALFGLGELMIARRENFHRVYDLSERVAPKLLQPAPEWAPAELDTALTEKAIAALGITQARWVHDYFRTKPRLKDSDLDTLVEQGRVMRVEVQGWDAPGYVHASHAAMLKKAIAGRLEATHTTLLSPFDPVVWDRERASVFFDFDYRLECYTPEEKRVYGYFVLPILCRGELIGRLDAKAHRAEGVFEVRALHVQPGTVWTAAQVTDVAQALQRSADWHGTPQVRITRTQPAKVAAALRRALKEAVAS
;
A
#
# COMPACT_ATOMS: atom_id res chain seq x y z
N MET A 1 -32.65 56.99 20.06
CA MET A 1 -33.98 57.40 19.59
C MET A 1 -34.56 56.25 18.76
N LEU A 2 -35.50 55.56 19.33
CA LEU A 2 -36.48 54.71 18.62
C LEU A 2 -37.61 55.59 18.12
N PRO A 3 -38.41 55.17 17.10
CA PRO A 3 -39.66 54.47 17.34
C PRO A 3 -39.91 53.36 16.30
N ASN A 4 -40.34 52.19 16.64
CA ASN A 4 -41.63 51.62 17.03
C ASN A 4 -42.80 51.69 16.04
N CYS A 5 -43.37 50.50 15.81
CA CYS A 5 -44.79 50.15 15.49
C CYS A 5 -45.17 50.04 14.00
N ARG A 6 -45.72 48.91 13.50
CA ARG A 6 -47.02 48.30 13.88
C ARG A 6 -47.25 46.98 13.11
N LYS A 7 -47.92 46.06 13.80
CA LYS A 7 -48.59 44.85 13.31
C LYS A 7 -49.72 45.17 12.32
N ARG A 8 -49.96 44.33 11.35
CA ARG A 8 -51.29 43.99 10.86
C ARG A 8 -51.38 42.50 10.46
N SER A 9 -52.44 41.92 10.95
CA SER A 9 -52.93 40.55 10.81
C SER A 9 -53.95 40.45 9.66
N PHE A 10 -54.28 39.21 9.34
CA PHE A 10 -55.43 38.64 8.62
C PHE A 10 -55.27 38.21 7.17
N GLY A 11 -55.65 36.93 6.98
CA GLY A 11 -56.15 36.40 5.75
C GLY A 11 -55.99 34.90 5.56
N ASP A 12 -56.89 34.10 6.13
CA ASP A 12 -57.12 32.69 5.79
C ASP A 12 -57.44 32.50 4.31
N ALA A 13 -56.94 31.45 3.66
CA ALA A 13 -57.73 30.66 2.70
C ALA A 13 -57.01 29.38 2.22
N LYS A 14 -57.61 28.25 2.60
CA LYS A 14 -57.84 27.03 1.83
C LYS A 14 -56.66 26.18 1.33
N SER A 15 -56.44 25.05 2.03
CA SER A 15 -56.10 23.76 1.42
C SER A 15 -57.10 23.36 0.32
N PRO A 16 -56.74 22.57 -0.72
CA PRO A 16 -56.38 21.18 -0.57
C PRO A 16 -55.40 20.62 -1.65
N ALA A 17 -54.68 19.57 -1.35
CA ALA A 17 -54.49 18.41 -2.24
C ALA A 17 -53.72 17.32 -1.53
N THR A 18 -54.39 16.24 -1.36
CA THR A 18 -53.97 14.92 -0.88
C THR A 18 -52.76 14.37 -1.66
N ALA A 19 -51.68 14.09 -0.94
CA ALA A 19 -50.59 13.20 -1.40
C ALA A 19 -50.93 11.74 -1.04
N PRO A 20 -50.53 10.75 -1.86
CA PRO A 20 -50.87 9.36 -1.65
C PRO A 20 -50.12 8.77 -0.47
N ARG A 21 -50.84 8.03 0.37
CA ARG A 21 -50.32 7.24 1.48
C ARG A 21 -49.40 6.14 0.93
N HIS A 22 -48.10 6.19 1.26
CA HIS A 22 -47.22 5.04 1.14
C HIS A 22 -47.59 4.00 2.18
N ALA A 23 -47.67 2.77 1.68
CA ALA A 23 -48.01 1.55 2.40
C ALA A 23 -47.12 1.29 3.59
N ALA A 24 -47.74 0.72 4.61
CA ALA A 24 -47.18 0.30 5.86
C ALA A 24 -45.88 -0.51 5.68
N GLY A 25 -44.83 -0.09 6.35
CA GLY A 25 -43.59 -0.83 6.51
C GLY A 25 -43.85 -2.11 7.30
N ALA A 26 -43.49 -3.22 6.72
CA ALA A 26 -43.37 -4.48 7.44
C ALA A 26 -42.23 -4.32 8.44
N GLU A 27 -42.56 -4.30 9.73
CA GLU A 27 -41.57 -4.43 10.82
C GLU A 27 -40.93 -5.81 10.74
N TRP A 28 -39.71 -5.82 10.25
CA TRP A 28 -38.82 -6.96 10.32
C TRP A 28 -38.27 -7.07 11.77
N HIS A 29 -39.05 -7.66 12.68
CA HIS A 29 -38.53 -8.23 13.93
C HIS A 29 -37.87 -9.60 13.61
N GLY A 30 -36.75 -9.55 12.90
CA GLY A 30 -35.85 -10.68 12.81
C GLY A 30 -34.96 -10.67 14.04
N ALA A 31 -35.19 -11.57 14.97
CA ALA A 31 -34.21 -11.97 15.96
C ALA A 31 -32.90 -12.31 15.22
N GLN A 32 -31.91 -11.43 15.26
CA GLN A 32 -30.58 -11.73 14.79
C GLN A 32 -29.97 -12.74 15.76
N THR A 33 -30.23 -14.02 15.51
CA THR A 33 -29.30 -15.07 15.91
C THR A 33 -28.01 -14.73 15.19
N THR A 34 -27.08 -14.08 15.87
CA THR A 34 -25.71 -13.90 15.41
C THR A 34 -25.07 -15.28 15.32
N VAL A 35 -25.23 -15.93 14.18
CA VAL A 35 -24.38 -17.06 13.85
C VAL A 35 -22.98 -16.49 13.78
N SER A 36 -22.20 -16.74 14.81
CA SER A 36 -20.79 -16.33 14.87
C SER A 36 -20.12 -16.96 13.64
N THR A 37 -19.86 -16.13 12.64
CA THR A 37 -19.16 -16.56 11.44
C THR A 37 -17.72 -16.86 11.82
N SER A 38 -17.35 -18.14 11.87
CA SER A 38 -16.01 -18.57 12.24
C SER A 38 -15.22 -18.98 11.00
N LEU A 39 -13.98 -18.55 10.94
CA LEU A 39 -12.98 -18.91 9.91
C LEU A 39 -11.84 -19.69 10.54
N GLN A 40 -11.34 -20.68 9.83
CA GLN A 40 -10.03 -21.26 10.12
C GLN A 40 -8.93 -20.26 9.76
N LEU A 41 -7.77 -20.32 10.42
CA LEU A 41 -6.65 -19.41 10.12
C LEU A 41 -6.24 -19.45 8.65
N ALA A 42 -6.23 -20.63 8.02
CA ALA A 42 -5.93 -20.76 6.58
C ALA A 42 -6.96 -20.04 5.70
N GLN A 43 -8.26 -20.09 6.05
CA GLN A 43 -9.31 -19.37 5.31
C GLN A 43 -9.16 -17.84 5.46
N ALA A 44 -8.84 -17.37 6.65
CA ALA A 44 -8.55 -15.96 6.89
C ALA A 44 -7.32 -15.49 6.09
N ARG A 45 -6.25 -16.30 6.07
CA ARG A 45 -5.04 -16.07 5.27
C ARG A 45 -5.35 -15.96 3.78
N TYR A 46 -6.19 -16.87 3.25
CA TYR A 46 -6.58 -16.84 1.84
C TYR A 46 -7.44 -15.61 1.51
N LEU A 47 -8.33 -15.19 2.42
CA LEU A 47 -9.12 -13.97 2.25
C LEU A 47 -8.22 -12.73 2.20
N HIS A 48 -7.22 -12.65 3.10
CA HIS A 48 -6.22 -11.58 3.10
C HIS A 48 -5.41 -11.56 1.78
N LEU A 49 -4.88 -12.69 1.34
CA LEU A 49 -4.11 -12.78 0.10
C LEU A 49 -4.94 -12.49 -1.14
N ALA A 50 -6.22 -12.91 -1.17
CA ALA A 50 -7.13 -12.60 -2.25
C ALA A 50 -7.39 -11.10 -2.38
N ALA A 51 -7.65 -10.41 -1.27
CA ALA A 51 -7.81 -8.95 -1.25
C ALA A 51 -6.54 -8.24 -1.73
N GLN A 52 -5.37 -8.76 -1.36
CA GLN A 52 -4.07 -8.23 -1.79
C GLN A 52 -3.67 -8.64 -3.22
N GLY A 53 -4.46 -9.47 -3.92
CA GLY A 53 -4.15 -9.92 -5.28
C GLY A 53 -3.02 -10.96 -5.37
N LEU A 54 -2.79 -11.72 -4.29
CA LEU A 54 -1.69 -12.70 -4.16
C LEU A 54 -2.16 -14.15 -3.97
N LEU A 55 -3.47 -14.40 -4.00
CA LEU A 55 -3.99 -15.76 -3.79
C LEU A 55 -3.80 -16.64 -5.03
N GLN A 56 -4.07 -16.09 -6.21
CA GLN A 56 -3.98 -16.79 -7.48
C GLN A 56 -2.93 -16.17 -8.39
N ALA A 57 -2.21 -17.00 -9.13
CA ALA A 57 -1.26 -16.54 -10.12
C ALA A 57 -1.96 -15.74 -11.23
N PRO A 58 -1.29 -14.73 -11.83
CA PRO A 58 -1.81 -14.04 -13.01
C PRO A 58 -2.14 -15.04 -14.13
N THR A 59 -3.32 -14.93 -14.71
CA THR A 59 -3.82 -15.84 -15.77
C THR A 59 -3.59 -15.27 -17.18
N ARG A 60 -3.09 -14.04 -17.29
CA ARG A 60 -2.78 -13.35 -18.54
C ARG A 60 -1.61 -12.41 -18.37
N ALA A 61 -1.01 -12.00 -19.48
CA ALA A 61 -0.03 -10.92 -19.48
C ALA A 61 -0.62 -9.61 -18.93
N ALA A 62 0.20 -8.86 -18.20
CA ALA A 62 -0.16 -7.56 -17.67
C ALA A 62 -0.43 -6.54 -18.79
N LYS A 63 -1.19 -5.50 -18.48
CA LYS A 63 -1.46 -4.33 -19.33
C LYS A 63 -1.13 -3.04 -18.55
N PRO A 64 -0.86 -1.91 -19.21
CA PRO A 64 -0.56 -0.64 -18.55
C PRO A 64 -1.62 -0.23 -17.49
N THR A 65 -2.90 -0.48 -17.79
CA THR A 65 -4.02 -0.17 -16.89
C THR A 65 -4.03 -1.01 -15.59
N ASP A 66 -3.34 -2.15 -15.59
CA ASP A 66 -3.29 -3.03 -14.42
C ASP A 66 -2.44 -2.42 -13.28
N ILE A 67 -1.53 -1.50 -13.61
CA ILE A 67 -0.71 -0.77 -12.61
C ILE A 67 -1.62 0.01 -11.65
N ALA A 68 -2.43 0.91 -12.18
CA ALA A 68 -3.35 1.72 -11.37
C ALA A 68 -4.39 0.84 -10.66
N ALA A 69 -4.93 -0.20 -11.33
CA ALA A 69 -5.87 -1.14 -10.74
C ALA A 69 -5.26 -1.95 -9.58
N CYS A 70 -4.00 -2.35 -9.69
CA CYS A 70 -3.27 -3.03 -8.63
C CYS A 70 -3.06 -2.11 -7.42
N ILE A 71 -2.67 -0.85 -7.65
CA ILE A 71 -2.49 0.15 -6.60
C ILE A 71 -3.86 0.49 -5.97
N GLN A 72 -4.94 0.60 -6.75
CA GLN A 72 -6.30 0.81 -6.24
C GLN A 72 -6.73 -0.32 -5.28
N ARG A 73 -6.43 -1.57 -5.62
CA ARG A 73 -6.72 -2.73 -4.77
C ARG A 73 -5.99 -2.68 -3.43
N MET A 74 -4.71 -2.30 -3.46
CA MET A 74 -3.89 -2.18 -2.26
C MET A 74 -4.09 -0.84 -1.53
N ALA A 75 -4.75 0.14 -2.15
CA ALA A 75 -4.87 1.54 -1.73
C ALA A 75 -3.52 2.29 -1.60
N LEU A 76 -2.42 1.61 -1.29
CA LEU A 76 -1.08 2.17 -1.17
C LEU A 76 -0.02 1.24 -1.79
N LEU A 77 0.99 1.85 -2.40
CA LEU A 77 2.21 1.17 -2.85
C LEU A 77 3.42 1.94 -2.28
N GLN A 78 4.09 1.36 -1.28
CA GLN A 78 5.21 2.02 -0.60
C GLN A 78 6.40 2.21 -1.54
N ILE A 79 6.95 3.42 -1.52
CA ILE A 79 8.14 3.82 -2.27
C ILE A 79 9.36 3.65 -1.36
N ASP A 80 10.28 2.79 -1.76
CA ASP A 80 11.59 2.66 -1.13
C ASP A 80 12.69 2.74 -2.19
N THR A 81 13.82 3.33 -1.81
CA THR A 81 14.95 3.61 -2.71
C THR A 81 16.02 2.53 -2.72
N ILE A 82 15.96 1.58 -1.80
CA ILE A 82 16.92 0.46 -1.76
C ILE A 82 16.83 -0.33 -3.07
N HIS A 83 17.97 -0.47 -3.74
CA HIS A 83 18.07 -1.10 -5.05
C HIS A 83 19.14 -2.20 -5.06
N VAL A 84 18.78 -3.39 -4.58
CA VAL A 84 19.65 -4.58 -4.60
C VAL A 84 19.27 -5.49 -5.76
N VAL A 85 18.04 -5.94 -5.82
CA VAL A 85 17.44 -6.67 -6.94
C VAL A 85 16.68 -5.70 -7.84
N SER A 86 15.69 -5.06 -7.26
CA SER A 86 14.92 -3.94 -7.82
C SER A 86 14.37 -3.10 -6.68
N ARG A 87 13.92 -1.86 -6.97
CA ARG A 87 13.25 -1.04 -5.95
C ARG A 87 11.89 -1.65 -5.59
N SER A 88 11.49 -1.45 -4.33
CA SER A 88 10.29 -2.05 -3.76
C SER A 88 9.01 -1.92 -4.61
N PRO A 89 8.63 -0.74 -5.14
CA PRO A 89 7.38 -0.60 -5.87
C PRO A 89 7.29 -1.57 -7.06
N TYR A 90 8.39 -1.75 -7.78
CA TYR A 90 8.42 -2.66 -8.92
C TYR A 90 8.26 -4.13 -8.51
N LEU A 91 8.90 -4.53 -7.38
CA LEU A 91 8.78 -5.90 -6.84
C LEU A 91 7.36 -6.21 -6.36
N VAL A 92 6.70 -5.24 -5.68
CA VAL A 92 5.33 -5.38 -5.21
C VAL A 92 4.35 -5.53 -6.37
N LEU A 93 4.53 -4.78 -7.46
CA LEU A 93 3.71 -4.93 -8.66
C LEU A 93 4.00 -6.25 -9.39
N HIS A 94 5.28 -6.62 -9.55
CA HIS A 94 5.67 -7.88 -10.18
C HIS A 94 5.11 -9.10 -9.47
N SER A 95 5.09 -9.10 -8.14
CA SER A 95 4.51 -10.20 -7.36
C SER A 95 3.02 -10.42 -7.62
N ARG A 96 2.30 -9.45 -8.19
CA ARG A 96 0.85 -9.51 -8.45
C ARG A 96 0.51 -9.58 -9.94
N LEU A 97 1.31 -8.95 -10.77
CA LEU A 97 1.03 -8.80 -12.20
C LEU A 97 1.82 -9.78 -13.06
N GLY A 98 2.88 -10.40 -12.51
CA GLY A 98 3.89 -11.08 -13.31
C GLY A 98 4.77 -10.08 -14.04
N ASP A 99 5.29 -10.47 -15.20
CA ASP A 99 6.17 -9.64 -15.99
C ASP A 99 5.45 -8.44 -16.58
N TYR A 100 6.05 -7.27 -16.40
CA TYR A 100 5.56 -6.00 -16.94
C TYR A 100 6.73 -5.03 -17.17
N PRO A 101 6.65 -4.10 -18.13
CA PRO A 101 7.59 -3.00 -18.30
C PRO A 101 7.53 -2.04 -17.11
N ARG A 102 8.68 -1.75 -16.49
CA ARG A 102 8.72 -0.91 -15.27
C ARG A 102 8.27 0.52 -15.53
N GLU A 103 8.45 0.98 -16.74
CA GLU A 103 8.09 2.30 -17.26
C GLU A 103 6.58 2.58 -17.09
N TRP A 104 5.74 1.54 -17.07
CA TRP A 104 4.29 1.71 -16.86
C TRP A 104 3.94 2.31 -15.50
N LEU A 105 4.79 2.12 -14.48
CA LEU A 105 4.58 2.79 -13.19
C LEU A 105 4.85 4.30 -13.29
N GLU A 106 5.93 4.69 -13.98
CA GLU A 106 6.24 6.10 -14.24
C GLU A 106 5.18 6.75 -15.14
N GLU A 107 4.69 6.03 -16.14
CA GLU A 107 3.60 6.48 -17.03
C GLU A 107 2.28 6.66 -16.27
N ALA A 108 1.94 5.73 -15.37
CA ALA A 108 0.75 5.85 -14.52
C ALA A 108 0.81 7.10 -13.62
N LEU A 109 2.01 7.44 -13.08
CA LEU A 109 2.22 8.67 -12.33
C LEU A 109 2.11 9.90 -13.24
N ALA A 110 2.83 9.91 -14.36
CA ALA A 110 2.88 11.06 -15.28
C ALA A 110 1.52 11.36 -15.92
N SER A 111 0.70 10.33 -16.15
CA SER A 111 -0.66 10.48 -16.69
C SER A 111 -1.72 10.81 -15.63
N GLY A 112 -1.32 10.95 -14.36
CA GLY A 112 -2.24 11.30 -13.26
C GLY A 112 -3.22 10.20 -12.88
N GLN A 113 -2.91 8.93 -13.13
CA GLN A 113 -3.71 7.79 -12.64
C GLN A 113 -3.42 7.52 -11.16
N ILE A 114 -2.21 7.81 -10.72
CA ILE A 114 -1.75 7.71 -9.33
C ILE A 114 -1.02 9.00 -8.94
N PHE A 115 -0.77 9.18 -7.65
CA PHE A 115 0.00 10.30 -7.12
C PHE A 115 0.88 9.86 -5.96
N GLU A 116 1.92 10.66 -5.62
CA GLU A 116 2.73 10.42 -4.43
C GLU A 116 2.18 11.16 -3.22
N THR A 117 2.23 10.51 -2.06
CA THR A 117 1.80 11.07 -0.77
C THR A 117 2.59 10.46 0.39
N TRP A 118 2.51 11.15 1.53
CA TRP A 118 2.87 10.59 2.83
C TRP A 118 1.66 9.89 3.42
N ALA A 119 1.78 8.56 3.65
CA ALA A 119 0.78 7.73 4.29
C ALA A 119 1.44 6.69 5.19
N HIS A 120 1.53 5.40 4.80
CA HIS A 120 2.33 4.43 5.56
C HIS A 120 3.78 4.94 5.72
N GLU A 121 4.40 5.28 4.63
CA GLU A 121 5.61 6.11 4.47
C GLU A 121 5.41 6.93 3.18
N ALA A 122 6.46 7.19 2.38
CA ALA A 122 6.28 7.68 1.03
C ALA A 122 5.60 6.59 0.18
N CYS A 123 4.45 6.90 -0.41
CA CYS A 123 3.64 5.93 -1.16
C CYS A 123 3.11 6.53 -2.46
N PHE A 124 2.88 5.65 -3.46
CA PHE A 124 1.90 5.92 -4.49
C PHE A 124 0.51 5.55 -3.97
N ALA A 125 -0.48 6.36 -4.33
CA ALA A 125 -1.89 6.14 -4.04
C ALA A 125 -2.74 6.41 -5.29
N PRO A 126 -3.96 5.86 -5.39
CA PRO A 126 -4.87 6.12 -6.50
C PRO A 126 -5.25 7.60 -6.58
N MET A 127 -5.29 8.19 -7.78
CA MET A 127 -5.63 9.61 -7.96
C MET A 127 -7.04 9.96 -7.43
N ASP A 128 -7.95 8.99 -7.36
CA ASP A 128 -9.28 9.21 -6.79
C ASP A 128 -9.25 9.49 -5.28
N ASP A 129 -8.20 9.04 -4.60
CA ASP A 129 -8.00 9.25 -3.16
C ASP A 129 -7.24 10.55 -2.84
N LEU A 130 -6.84 11.34 -3.85
CA LEU A 130 -6.03 12.54 -3.68
C LEU A 130 -6.64 13.51 -2.66
N ARG A 131 -7.95 13.79 -2.77
CA ARG A 131 -8.63 14.74 -1.87
C ARG A 131 -8.67 14.22 -0.43
N LEU A 132 -8.93 12.93 -0.24
CA LEU A 132 -8.95 12.28 1.07
C LEU A 132 -7.57 12.40 1.75
N HIS A 133 -6.49 12.00 1.05
CA HIS A 133 -5.14 12.09 1.59
C HIS A 133 -4.71 13.52 1.88
N ARG A 134 -5.04 14.48 1.00
CA ARG A 134 -4.72 15.90 1.23
C ARG A 134 -5.46 16.48 2.42
N ALA A 135 -6.76 16.20 2.55
CA ALA A 135 -7.56 16.63 3.69
C ALA A 135 -7.02 16.04 4.99
N TYR A 136 -6.74 14.74 5.01
CA TYR A 136 -6.18 14.05 6.16
C TYR A 136 -4.81 14.61 6.55
N ASN A 137 -3.89 14.73 5.61
CA ASN A 137 -2.55 15.25 5.85
C ASN A 137 -2.57 16.70 6.34
N ARG A 138 -3.45 17.55 5.77
CA ARG A 138 -3.62 18.95 6.18
C ARG A 138 -4.14 19.08 7.62
N LEU A 139 -5.11 18.25 8.01
CA LEU A 139 -5.74 18.35 9.31
C LEU A 139 -4.91 17.71 10.43
N THR A 140 -4.25 16.60 10.15
CA THR A 140 -3.59 15.82 11.21
C THR A 140 -2.11 16.15 11.38
N ARG A 141 -1.39 16.49 10.32
CA ARG A 141 0.07 16.75 10.33
C ARG A 141 0.90 15.69 11.06
N ARG A 142 0.40 14.45 11.12
CA ARG A 142 0.98 13.39 11.96
C ARG A 142 2.26 12.77 11.40
N HIS A 143 2.42 12.77 10.07
CA HIS A 143 3.61 12.21 9.45
C HIS A 143 4.83 13.11 9.68
N TRP A 144 5.98 12.53 9.99
CA TRP A 144 7.22 13.28 10.26
C TRP A 144 7.65 14.24 9.11
N GLY A 145 7.40 13.83 7.86
CA GLY A 145 7.66 14.66 6.68
C GLY A 145 6.81 15.93 6.66
N LEU A 146 5.55 15.85 7.11
CA LEU A 146 4.64 17.01 7.20
C LEU A 146 5.05 17.95 8.33
N ALA A 147 5.40 17.41 9.50
CA ALA A 147 5.89 18.22 10.62
C ALA A 147 7.20 18.98 10.28
N LYS A 148 8.06 18.36 9.46
CA LYS A 148 9.28 19.01 8.94
C LYS A 148 8.93 20.11 7.93
N ALA A 149 7.94 19.88 7.06
CA ALA A 149 7.45 20.86 6.09
C ALA A 149 6.92 22.12 6.78
N ASP A 150 6.13 21.97 7.85
CA ASP A 150 5.60 23.09 8.62
C ASP A 150 6.72 23.97 9.23
N LYS A 151 7.73 23.33 9.82
CA LYS A 151 8.90 24.06 10.36
C LYS A 151 9.64 24.84 9.28
N THR A 152 9.83 24.24 8.11
CA THR A 152 10.48 24.88 6.97
C THR A 152 9.61 26.03 6.43
N HIS A 153 8.29 25.85 6.37
CA HIS A 153 7.34 26.88 5.95
C HIS A 153 7.44 28.13 6.81
N VAL A 154 7.37 27.97 8.13
CA VAL A 154 7.46 29.11 9.06
C VAL A 154 8.80 29.83 8.95
N ALA A 155 9.92 29.09 8.87
CA ALA A 155 11.25 29.67 8.89
C ALA A 155 11.72 30.24 7.53
N GLN A 156 11.16 29.75 6.41
CA GLN A 156 11.73 29.96 5.06
C GLN A 156 10.68 30.42 4.03
N ARG A 157 9.51 30.90 4.44
CA ARG A 157 8.40 31.25 3.51
C ARG A 157 8.83 32.13 2.33
N PRO A 158 9.63 33.18 2.47
CA PRO A 158 10.05 34.01 1.33
C PRO A 158 10.85 33.23 0.26
N HIS A 159 11.64 32.24 0.68
CA HIS A 159 12.36 31.36 -0.26
C HIS A 159 11.42 30.37 -0.96
N LEU A 160 10.43 29.86 -0.23
CA LEU A 160 9.40 28.97 -0.80
C LEU A 160 8.57 29.72 -1.85
N ASP A 161 8.19 30.97 -1.61
CA ASP A 161 7.44 31.81 -2.55
C ASP A 161 8.22 32.05 -3.85
N LYS A 162 9.52 32.39 -3.73
CA LYS A 162 10.39 32.54 -4.89
C LYS A 162 10.53 31.27 -5.70
N LEU A 163 10.63 30.12 -5.02
CA LEU A 163 10.71 28.81 -5.69
C LEU A 163 9.39 28.47 -6.40
N LEU A 164 8.25 28.76 -5.80
CA LEU A 164 6.93 28.61 -6.45
C LEU A 164 6.78 29.49 -7.67
N GLU A 165 7.24 30.75 -7.59
CA GLU A 165 7.24 31.67 -8.73
C GLU A 165 8.15 31.15 -9.85
N HIS A 166 9.34 30.67 -9.52
CA HIS A 166 10.26 30.06 -10.46
C HIS A 166 9.59 28.89 -11.21
N ILE A 167 8.95 27.96 -10.47
CA ILE A 167 8.25 26.82 -11.07
C ILE A 167 7.04 27.28 -11.91
N ARG A 168 6.33 28.33 -11.47
CA ARG A 168 5.22 28.91 -12.22
C ARG A 168 5.66 29.44 -13.59
N ASN A 169 6.80 30.08 -13.64
CA ASN A 169 7.30 30.73 -14.85
C ASN A 169 8.07 29.79 -15.77
N LEU A 170 8.84 28.85 -15.24
CA LEU A 170 9.75 28.00 -16.01
C LEU A 170 9.30 26.54 -16.15
N GLY A 171 8.30 26.10 -15.39
CA GLY A 171 7.77 24.74 -15.43
C GLY A 171 8.33 23.81 -14.36
N PRO A 172 8.12 22.49 -14.53
CA PRO A 172 8.52 21.47 -13.56
C PRO A 172 10.03 21.42 -13.31
N VAL A 173 10.44 21.14 -12.07
CA VAL A 173 11.85 21.12 -11.66
C VAL A 173 12.23 19.85 -10.90
N LYS A 174 13.52 19.53 -10.95
CA LYS A 174 14.18 18.51 -10.10
C LYS A 174 15.10 19.19 -9.11
N SER A 175 15.38 18.54 -7.98
CA SER A 175 16.37 19.05 -7.03
C SER A 175 17.81 19.14 -7.61
N SER A 176 18.09 18.44 -8.71
CA SER A 176 19.37 18.50 -9.44
C SER A 176 19.50 19.72 -10.34
N ASP A 177 18.41 20.40 -10.67
CA ASP A 177 18.42 21.56 -11.59
C ASP A 177 18.97 22.83 -10.93
N PHE A 178 19.13 22.81 -9.60
CA PHE A 178 19.70 23.90 -8.83
C PHE A 178 21.20 23.70 -8.63
N GLU A 179 21.99 24.74 -8.94
CA GLU A 179 23.45 24.71 -8.82
C GLU A 179 23.91 24.50 -7.38
N ARG A 180 25.06 23.87 -7.22
CA ARG A 180 25.74 23.78 -5.92
C ARG A 180 26.51 25.06 -5.70
N PRO A 181 26.42 25.74 -4.53
CA PRO A 181 27.36 26.77 -4.18
C PRO A 181 28.77 26.18 -4.23
N GLU A 182 29.65 26.81 -5.04
CA GLU A 182 31.05 26.43 -5.09
C GLU A 182 31.69 26.52 -3.69
N GLY A 183 32.42 25.51 -3.27
CA GLY A 183 33.30 25.56 -2.10
C GLY A 183 32.79 24.95 -0.79
N LYS A 184 31.61 24.35 -0.71
CA LYS A 184 31.17 23.62 0.49
C LYS A 184 31.13 22.10 0.26
N GLY A 185 32.30 21.52 0.03
CA GLY A 185 32.54 20.10 0.22
C GLY A 185 32.75 19.84 1.72
N GLY A 186 31.67 19.52 2.42
CA GLY A 186 31.81 19.23 3.84
C GLY A 186 30.50 18.65 4.39
N ALA A 187 30.62 17.42 4.88
CA ALA A 187 29.62 16.63 5.59
C ALA A 187 28.50 15.98 4.75
N TRP A 188 28.38 14.72 4.94
CA TRP A 188 27.44 13.76 4.34
C TRP A 188 25.95 14.12 4.50
N TRP A 189 25.63 15.25 5.17
CA TRP A 189 24.29 15.72 5.54
C TRP A 189 23.94 17.12 5.02
N GLY A 190 24.79 17.73 4.18
CA GLY A 190 24.50 19.02 3.56
C GLY A 190 23.51 18.86 2.40
N TRP A 191 22.22 18.76 2.72
CA TRP A 191 21.17 18.86 1.72
C TRP A 191 21.15 20.28 1.16
N LYS A 192 21.07 20.41 -0.16
CA LYS A 192 20.80 21.70 -0.80
C LYS A 192 19.52 22.29 -0.20
N ASP A 193 19.50 23.58 0.05
CA ASP A 193 18.33 24.25 0.60
C ASP A 193 17.10 24.07 -0.30
N GLU A 194 17.28 24.12 -1.62
CA GLU A 194 16.22 23.91 -2.62
C GLU A 194 15.57 22.53 -2.49
N LYS A 195 16.33 21.50 -2.22
CA LYS A 195 15.75 20.17 -1.97
C LYS A 195 14.84 20.16 -0.74
N ARG A 196 15.25 20.86 0.33
CA ARG A 196 14.42 20.98 1.54
C ARG A 196 13.16 21.79 1.28
N TRP A 197 13.26 22.84 0.45
CA TRP A 197 12.11 23.66 0.06
C TRP A 197 11.13 22.91 -0.82
N LEU A 198 11.61 22.16 -1.83
CA LEU A 198 10.78 21.28 -2.67
C LEU A 198 10.04 20.24 -1.83
N GLU A 199 10.76 19.56 -0.90
CA GLU A 199 10.15 18.58 0.01
C GLU A 199 9.13 19.26 0.96
N ALA A 200 9.39 20.49 1.41
CA ALA A 200 8.45 21.24 2.24
C ALA A 200 7.19 21.61 1.45
N LEU A 201 7.32 22.16 0.25
CA LEU A 201 6.20 22.54 -0.61
C LEU A 201 5.37 21.32 -1.02
N PHE A 202 6.01 20.16 -1.26
CA PHE A 202 5.32 18.88 -1.47
C PHE A 202 4.53 18.46 -0.21
N GLY A 203 5.13 18.55 0.98
CA GLY A 203 4.45 18.25 2.25
C GLY A 203 3.30 19.20 2.58
N LEU A 204 3.40 20.47 2.18
CA LEU A 204 2.32 21.46 2.29
C LEU A 204 1.21 21.26 1.26
N GLY A 205 1.51 20.49 0.20
CA GLY A 205 0.59 20.27 -0.90
C GLY A 205 0.53 21.40 -1.92
N GLU A 206 1.48 22.35 -1.89
CA GLU A 206 1.63 23.40 -2.90
C GLU A 206 2.27 22.83 -4.18
N LEU A 207 3.14 21.83 -4.04
CA LEU A 207 3.68 21.03 -5.14
C LEU A 207 3.18 19.59 -5.08
N MET A 208 3.16 18.95 -6.23
CA MET A 208 2.99 17.51 -6.42
C MET A 208 4.14 16.95 -7.25
N ILE A 209 4.26 15.64 -7.27
CA ILE A 209 5.20 14.95 -8.15
C ILE A 209 4.48 14.74 -9.48
N ALA A 210 4.93 15.44 -10.52
CA ALA A 210 4.38 15.35 -11.87
C ALA A 210 4.80 14.05 -12.57
N ARG A 211 6.05 13.64 -12.35
CA ARG A 211 6.63 12.40 -12.90
C ARG A 211 7.91 12.04 -12.16
N ARG A 212 8.48 10.89 -12.49
CA ARG A 212 9.84 10.53 -12.08
C ARG A 212 10.75 10.37 -13.29
N GLU A 213 12.00 10.82 -13.17
CA GLU A 213 13.05 10.63 -14.17
C GLU A 213 14.22 9.91 -13.50
N ASN A 214 14.56 8.71 -13.97
CA ASN A 214 15.54 7.84 -13.31
C ASN A 214 15.24 7.66 -11.80
N PHE A 215 13.96 7.55 -11.44
CA PHE A 215 13.45 7.49 -10.08
C PHE A 215 13.59 8.80 -9.26
N HIS A 216 14.12 9.87 -9.81
CA HIS A 216 14.14 11.20 -9.18
C HIS A 216 12.79 11.89 -9.35
N ARG A 217 12.34 12.56 -8.31
CA ARG A 217 11.10 13.36 -8.31
C ARG A 217 11.24 14.59 -9.21
N VAL A 218 10.27 14.80 -10.07
CA VAL A 218 10.04 16.05 -10.81
C VAL A 218 8.82 16.71 -10.21
N TYR A 219 9.01 17.89 -9.63
CA TYR A 219 7.99 18.65 -8.92
C TYR A 219 7.33 19.66 -9.83
N ASP A 220 6.02 19.81 -9.73
CA ASP A 220 5.26 20.89 -10.38
C ASP A 220 4.14 21.38 -9.47
N LEU A 221 3.53 22.49 -9.85
CA LEU A 221 2.40 23.08 -9.13
C LEU A 221 1.25 22.09 -9.02
N SER A 222 0.63 22.00 -7.85
CA SER A 222 -0.43 21.04 -7.59
C SER A 222 -1.63 21.20 -8.54
N GLU A 223 -1.97 22.45 -8.90
CA GLU A 223 -3.04 22.77 -9.85
C GLU A 223 -2.74 22.33 -11.29
N ARG A 224 -1.47 22.24 -11.68
CA ARG A 224 -1.08 21.71 -13.00
C ARG A 224 -1.11 20.18 -13.02
N VAL A 225 -0.60 19.54 -11.98
CA VAL A 225 -0.56 18.07 -11.89
C VAL A 225 -1.96 17.49 -11.72
N ALA A 226 -2.80 18.15 -10.92
CA ALA A 226 -4.16 17.70 -10.62
C ALA A 226 -5.17 18.85 -10.72
N PRO A 227 -5.57 19.28 -11.93
CA PRO A 227 -6.51 20.39 -12.15
C PRO A 227 -7.84 20.22 -11.41
N LYS A 228 -8.27 18.99 -11.13
CA LYS A 228 -9.46 18.71 -10.31
C LYS A 228 -9.41 19.30 -8.89
N LEU A 229 -8.22 19.63 -8.38
CA LEU A 229 -8.08 20.32 -7.08
C LEU A 229 -8.62 21.75 -7.10
N LEU A 230 -8.72 22.36 -8.27
CA LEU A 230 -9.33 23.70 -8.43
C LEU A 230 -10.85 23.69 -8.29
N GLN A 231 -11.49 22.52 -8.41
CA GLN A 231 -12.93 22.37 -8.21
C GLN A 231 -13.26 22.35 -6.71
N PRO A 232 -14.45 22.85 -6.32
CA PRO A 232 -14.92 22.77 -4.95
C PRO A 232 -14.84 21.31 -4.44
N ALA A 233 -14.38 21.14 -3.22
CA ALA A 233 -14.34 19.84 -2.56
C ALA A 233 -15.30 19.84 -1.38
N PRO A 234 -15.90 18.69 -1.04
CA PRO A 234 -16.61 18.54 0.22
C PRO A 234 -15.70 18.90 1.39
N GLU A 235 -16.22 19.60 2.37
CA GLU A 235 -15.54 19.74 3.65
C GLU A 235 -15.69 18.42 4.41
N TRP A 236 -14.56 17.87 4.82
CA TRP A 236 -14.50 16.64 5.60
C TRP A 236 -14.41 16.98 7.08
N ALA A 237 -15.29 16.44 7.89
CA ALA A 237 -15.06 16.40 9.32
C ALA A 237 -13.90 15.43 9.63
N PRO A 238 -13.06 15.68 10.66
CA PRO A 238 -11.95 14.79 11.02
C PRO A 238 -12.38 13.33 11.22
N ALA A 239 -13.54 13.09 11.85
CA ALA A 239 -14.08 11.75 12.05
C ALA A 239 -14.46 11.03 10.75
N GLU A 240 -14.92 11.77 9.72
CA GLU A 240 -15.22 11.20 8.40
C GLU A 240 -13.96 10.76 7.68
N LEU A 241 -12.85 11.52 7.81
CA LEU A 241 -11.55 11.15 7.25
C LEU A 241 -10.99 9.89 7.91
N ASP A 242 -11.03 9.82 9.25
CA ASP A 242 -10.59 8.65 10.01
C ASP A 242 -11.43 7.41 9.61
N THR A 243 -12.74 7.57 9.49
CA THR A 243 -13.66 6.50 9.05
C THR A 243 -13.33 6.04 7.62
N ALA A 244 -13.17 6.96 6.67
CA ALA A 244 -12.87 6.62 5.28
C ALA A 244 -11.53 5.87 5.13
N LEU A 245 -10.48 6.30 5.85
CA LEU A 245 -9.19 5.60 5.84
C LEU A 245 -9.27 4.25 6.56
N THR A 246 -10.04 4.14 7.64
CA THR A 246 -10.30 2.88 8.34
C THR A 246 -10.93 1.85 7.40
N GLU A 247 -11.99 2.20 6.70
CA GLU A 247 -12.64 1.31 5.74
C GLU A 247 -11.73 0.90 4.59
N LYS A 248 -10.97 1.87 4.04
CA LYS A 248 -9.99 1.57 3.00
C LYS A 248 -8.92 0.59 3.48
N ALA A 249 -8.43 0.73 4.72
CA ALA A 249 -7.48 -0.20 5.29
C ALA A 249 -8.07 -1.60 5.47
N ILE A 250 -9.30 -1.71 5.99
CA ILE A 250 -10.00 -3.00 6.16
C ILE A 250 -10.25 -3.64 4.78
N ALA A 251 -10.68 -2.86 3.78
CA ALA A 251 -10.88 -3.34 2.42
C ALA A 251 -9.57 -3.82 1.79
N ALA A 252 -8.48 -3.06 1.88
CA ALA A 252 -7.19 -3.45 1.33
C ALA A 252 -6.63 -4.70 2.02
N LEU A 253 -6.81 -4.84 3.34
CA LEU A 253 -6.36 -6.00 4.11
C LEU A 253 -7.22 -7.25 3.92
N GLY A 254 -8.48 -7.09 3.42
CA GLY A 254 -9.45 -8.18 3.24
C GLY A 254 -10.05 -8.68 4.54
N ILE A 255 -9.24 -9.06 5.49
CA ILE A 255 -9.57 -9.35 6.88
C ILE A 255 -8.47 -8.83 7.80
N THR A 256 -8.84 -8.24 8.94
CA THR A 256 -7.89 -7.64 9.88
C THR A 256 -8.45 -7.61 11.29
N GLN A 257 -7.59 -7.53 12.30
CA GLN A 257 -8.00 -7.12 13.65
C GLN A 257 -8.02 -5.58 13.73
N ALA A 258 -8.82 -5.02 14.63
CA ALA A 258 -8.92 -3.57 14.80
C ALA A 258 -7.54 -2.92 15.04
N ARG A 259 -6.71 -3.57 15.88
CA ARG A 259 -5.38 -3.06 16.25
C ARG A 259 -4.38 -2.92 15.09
N TRP A 260 -4.59 -3.59 13.94
CA TRP A 260 -3.69 -3.51 12.78
C TRP A 260 -4.11 -2.45 11.75
N VAL A 261 -5.37 -1.98 11.82
CA VAL A 261 -5.93 -1.04 10.83
C VAL A 261 -5.13 0.25 10.75
N HIS A 262 -4.76 0.80 11.92
CA HIS A 262 -4.07 2.10 12.00
C HIS A 262 -2.69 2.10 11.34
N ASP A 263 -1.99 0.96 11.29
CA ASP A 263 -0.67 0.86 10.68
C ASP A 263 -0.71 1.12 9.18
N TYR A 264 -1.80 0.74 8.51
CA TYR A 264 -1.91 0.79 7.05
C TYR A 264 -1.72 2.20 6.48
N PHE A 265 -2.33 3.21 7.09
CA PHE A 265 -2.23 4.63 6.72
C PHE A 265 -1.52 5.49 7.77
N ARG A 266 -0.88 4.87 8.76
CA ARG A 266 -0.28 5.55 9.91
C ARG A 266 -1.26 6.46 10.64
N THR A 267 -2.52 6.06 10.70
CA THR A 267 -3.56 6.77 11.46
C THR A 267 -3.35 6.58 12.98
N LYS A 268 -3.90 7.46 13.79
CA LYS A 268 -3.85 7.38 15.26
C LYS A 268 -5.20 7.85 15.84
N PRO A 269 -5.61 7.30 16.95
CA PRO A 269 -4.96 6.27 17.77
C PRO A 269 -5.00 4.88 17.14
N ARG A 270 -4.35 3.88 17.78
CA ARG A 270 -4.55 2.46 17.51
C ARG A 270 -6.00 2.11 17.85
N LEU A 271 -6.72 1.48 16.91
CA LEU A 271 -8.14 1.18 17.10
C LEU A 271 -8.34 0.01 18.06
N LYS A 272 -9.44 0.09 18.82
CA LYS A 272 -10.03 -0.98 19.61
C LYS A 272 -11.23 -1.56 18.86
N ASP A 273 -11.70 -2.72 19.29
CA ASP A 273 -12.87 -3.37 18.68
C ASP A 273 -14.12 -2.47 18.75
N SER A 274 -14.32 -1.78 19.89
CA SER A 274 -15.43 -0.83 20.05
C SER A 274 -15.43 0.35 19.08
N ASP A 275 -14.27 0.73 18.53
CA ASP A 275 -14.18 1.82 17.57
C ASP A 275 -14.76 1.43 16.19
N LEU A 276 -14.97 0.13 15.96
CA LEU A 276 -15.55 -0.42 14.74
C LEU A 276 -17.05 -0.78 14.87
N ASP A 277 -17.64 -0.71 16.07
CA ASP A 277 -19.02 -1.13 16.32
C ASP A 277 -20.02 -0.36 15.43
N THR A 278 -19.88 0.95 15.29
CA THR A 278 -20.72 1.75 14.39
C THR A 278 -20.65 1.28 12.93
N LEU A 279 -19.46 0.92 12.43
CA LEU A 279 -19.32 0.40 11.06
C LEU A 279 -19.94 -0.98 10.91
N VAL A 280 -19.92 -1.79 11.97
CA VAL A 280 -20.59 -3.11 12.01
C VAL A 280 -22.11 -2.94 12.02
N GLU A 281 -22.65 -2.06 12.87
CA GLU A 281 -24.06 -1.74 12.96
C GLU A 281 -24.62 -1.20 11.63
N GLN A 282 -23.84 -0.39 10.94
CA GLN A 282 -24.18 0.14 9.61
C GLN A 282 -24.04 -0.89 8.48
N GLY A 283 -23.56 -2.10 8.77
CA GLY A 283 -23.32 -3.14 7.77
C GLY A 283 -22.16 -2.84 6.79
N ARG A 284 -21.32 -1.84 7.08
CA ARG A 284 -20.17 -1.47 6.27
C ARG A 284 -18.98 -2.42 6.47
N VAL A 285 -18.91 -3.02 7.67
CA VAL A 285 -17.90 -3.98 8.09
C VAL A 285 -18.59 -5.16 8.76
N MET A 286 -18.11 -6.37 8.50
CA MET A 286 -18.59 -7.61 9.10
C MET A 286 -17.59 -8.07 10.16
N ARG A 287 -18.08 -8.39 11.35
CA ARG A 287 -17.31 -9.01 12.43
C ARG A 287 -17.32 -10.52 12.28
N VAL A 288 -16.17 -11.16 12.39
CA VAL A 288 -15.99 -12.61 12.25
C VAL A 288 -15.01 -13.13 13.32
N GLU A 289 -15.18 -14.39 13.71
CA GLU A 289 -14.23 -15.08 14.57
C GLU A 289 -13.18 -15.79 13.70
N VAL A 290 -11.91 -15.77 14.11
CA VAL A 290 -10.83 -16.51 13.42
C VAL A 290 -10.16 -17.44 14.42
N GLN A 291 -10.07 -18.70 14.09
CA GLN A 291 -9.44 -19.69 14.94
C GLN A 291 -7.97 -19.35 15.22
N GLY A 292 -7.63 -19.31 16.51
CA GLY A 292 -6.27 -18.97 16.96
C GLY A 292 -5.99 -17.47 17.10
N TRP A 293 -6.95 -16.60 16.79
CA TRP A 293 -6.83 -15.18 17.09
C TRP A 293 -7.34 -14.87 18.51
N ASP A 294 -6.70 -13.90 19.13
CA ASP A 294 -7.03 -13.37 20.46
C ASP A 294 -8.10 -12.26 20.43
N ALA A 295 -8.48 -11.80 19.24
CA ALA A 295 -9.47 -10.76 19.00
C ALA A 295 -10.25 -11.05 17.72
N PRO A 296 -11.46 -10.46 17.54
CA PRO A 296 -12.25 -10.67 16.34
C PRO A 296 -11.55 -10.14 15.07
N GLY A 297 -11.91 -10.73 13.94
CA GLY A 297 -11.58 -10.24 12.62
C GLY A 297 -12.67 -9.32 12.07
N TYR A 298 -12.27 -8.38 11.21
CA TYR A 298 -13.14 -7.45 10.52
C TYR A 298 -12.93 -7.53 9.02
N VAL A 299 -14.02 -7.64 8.27
CA VAL A 299 -14.04 -7.78 6.80
C VAL A 299 -14.92 -6.68 6.22
N HIS A 300 -14.43 -5.93 5.26
CA HIS A 300 -15.22 -4.88 4.60
C HIS A 300 -16.38 -5.49 3.80
N ALA A 301 -17.53 -4.82 3.76
CA ALA A 301 -18.74 -5.32 3.10
C ALA A 301 -18.55 -5.65 1.62
N SER A 302 -17.66 -4.94 0.91
CA SER A 302 -17.31 -5.25 -0.49
C SER A 302 -16.73 -6.67 -0.67
N HIS A 303 -16.22 -7.29 0.38
CA HIS A 303 -15.68 -8.65 0.37
C HIS A 303 -16.67 -9.73 0.82
N ALA A 304 -17.98 -9.40 1.00
CA ALA A 304 -18.98 -10.36 1.46
C ALA A 304 -19.03 -11.65 0.60
N ALA A 305 -18.95 -11.52 -0.72
CA ALA A 305 -18.92 -12.67 -1.62
C ALA A 305 -17.64 -13.52 -1.47
N MET A 306 -16.51 -12.86 -1.25
CA MET A 306 -15.22 -13.49 -1.02
C MET A 306 -15.19 -14.20 0.35
N LEU A 307 -15.75 -13.57 1.39
CA LEU A 307 -15.93 -14.18 2.71
C LEU A 307 -16.76 -15.46 2.65
N LYS A 308 -17.88 -15.44 1.93
CA LYS A 308 -18.72 -16.65 1.72
C LYS A 308 -17.93 -17.80 1.06
N LYS A 309 -17.06 -17.47 0.08
CA LYS A 309 -16.18 -18.46 -0.55
C LYS A 309 -15.12 -18.98 0.43
N ALA A 310 -14.55 -18.10 1.26
CA ALA A 310 -13.57 -18.49 2.28
C ALA A 310 -14.18 -19.46 3.30
N ILE A 311 -15.36 -19.14 3.87
CA ILE A 311 -16.08 -19.98 4.82
C ILE A 311 -16.37 -21.35 4.21
N ALA A 312 -16.79 -21.40 2.95
CA ALA A 312 -17.09 -22.64 2.22
C ALA A 312 -15.84 -23.41 1.79
N GLY A 313 -14.63 -22.96 2.12
CA GLY A 313 -13.38 -23.61 1.69
C GLY A 313 -13.13 -23.58 0.17
N ARG A 314 -13.75 -22.61 -0.55
CA ARG A 314 -13.68 -22.50 -2.02
C ARG A 314 -12.66 -21.47 -2.53
N LEU A 315 -11.85 -20.93 -1.65
CA LEU A 315 -10.68 -20.15 -2.04
C LEU A 315 -9.48 -21.07 -2.20
N GLU A 316 -8.85 -21.03 -3.36
CA GLU A 316 -7.68 -21.84 -3.68
C GLU A 316 -6.46 -20.94 -3.86
N ALA A 317 -5.37 -21.29 -3.19
CA ALA A 317 -4.10 -20.59 -3.29
C ALA A 317 -3.20 -21.30 -4.30
N THR A 318 -2.98 -20.69 -5.46
CA THR A 318 -2.16 -21.25 -6.54
C THR A 318 -0.87 -20.46 -6.79
N HIS A 319 -0.76 -19.25 -6.22
CA HIS A 319 0.33 -18.36 -6.54
C HIS A 319 1.60 -18.63 -5.72
N THR A 320 2.74 -18.66 -6.42
CA THR A 320 4.08 -18.70 -5.81
C THR A 320 4.92 -17.57 -6.38
N THR A 321 5.44 -16.70 -5.50
CA THR A 321 6.19 -15.50 -5.89
C THR A 321 7.14 -15.02 -4.78
N LEU A 322 8.03 -14.08 -5.13
CA LEU A 322 8.90 -13.38 -4.17
C LEU A 322 8.23 -12.05 -3.77
N LEU A 323 8.17 -11.78 -2.48
CA LEU A 323 7.63 -10.52 -1.97
C LEU A 323 8.74 -9.51 -1.70
N SER A 324 8.43 -8.22 -1.84
CA SER A 324 9.28 -7.15 -1.33
C SER A 324 9.24 -7.10 0.19
N PRO A 325 10.31 -6.67 0.88
CA PRO A 325 10.28 -6.35 2.31
C PRO A 325 9.24 -5.31 2.71
N PHE A 326 8.81 -4.49 1.76
CA PHE A 326 7.83 -3.41 1.92
C PHE A 326 6.46 -3.75 1.32
N ASP A 327 6.21 -5.04 1.10
CA ASP A 327 4.90 -5.52 0.67
C ASP A 327 3.87 -5.39 1.81
N PRO A 328 2.64 -4.93 1.54
CA PRO A 328 1.58 -4.85 2.56
C PRO A 328 1.34 -6.12 3.35
N VAL A 329 1.62 -7.29 2.77
CA VAL A 329 1.48 -8.59 3.46
C VAL A 329 2.47 -8.75 4.61
N VAL A 330 3.67 -8.17 4.50
CA VAL A 330 4.78 -8.41 5.45
C VAL A 330 5.30 -7.15 6.14
N TRP A 331 4.88 -5.95 5.76
CA TRP A 331 5.42 -4.73 6.39
C TRP A 331 5.00 -4.56 7.86
N ASP A 332 3.81 -5.03 8.26
CA ASP A 332 3.39 -5.16 9.64
C ASP A 332 3.85 -6.53 10.18
N ARG A 333 4.81 -6.50 11.10
CA ARG A 333 5.49 -7.70 11.64
C ARG A 333 4.58 -8.54 12.50
N GLU A 334 3.74 -7.90 13.34
CA GLU A 334 2.78 -8.58 14.20
C GLU A 334 1.77 -9.34 13.35
N ARG A 335 1.23 -8.69 12.33
CA ARG A 335 0.27 -9.30 11.41
C ARG A 335 0.90 -10.45 10.63
N ALA A 336 2.12 -10.29 10.10
CA ALA A 336 2.83 -11.34 9.40
C ALA A 336 3.08 -12.58 10.29
N SER A 337 3.44 -12.36 11.56
CA SER A 337 3.60 -13.43 12.54
C SER A 337 2.27 -14.15 12.82
N VAL A 338 1.19 -13.42 13.07
CA VAL A 338 -0.13 -14.03 13.40
C VAL A 338 -0.73 -14.77 12.21
N PHE A 339 -0.63 -14.21 10.99
CA PHE A 339 -1.19 -14.87 9.79
C PHE A 339 -0.37 -16.06 9.32
N PHE A 340 0.97 -15.97 9.34
CA PHE A 340 1.83 -16.90 8.61
C PHE A 340 2.84 -17.63 9.50
N ASP A 341 2.81 -17.40 10.81
CA ASP A 341 3.89 -17.85 11.71
C ASP A 341 5.27 -17.46 11.18
N PHE A 342 5.35 -16.22 10.65
CA PHE A 342 6.51 -15.73 9.94
C PHE A 342 7.13 -14.54 10.66
N ASP A 343 8.14 -14.84 11.51
CA ASP A 343 8.95 -13.78 12.12
C ASP A 343 9.85 -13.15 11.06
N TYR A 344 9.53 -11.91 10.70
CA TYR A 344 10.20 -11.19 9.64
C TYR A 344 10.82 -9.88 10.14
N ARG A 345 12.12 -9.70 9.88
CA ARG A 345 12.86 -8.49 10.20
C ARG A 345 13.63 -8.01 8.98
N LEU A 346 13.51 -6.72 8.68
CA LEU A 346 14.32 -6.08 7.66
C LEU A 346 15.68 -5.69 8.26
N GLU A 347 16.77 -6.26 7.72
CA GLU A 347 18.13 -6.12 8.28
C GLU A 347 19.00 -5.10 7.52
N CYS A 348 18.42 -4.31 6.60
CA CYS A 348 19.16 -3.29 5.84
C CYS A 348 19.78 -2.18 6.73
N TYR A 349 19.22 -1.97 7.91
CA TYR A 349 19.76 -1.03 8.93
C TYR A 349 20.60 -1.71 9.99
N THR A 350 20.74 -3.04 9.91
CA THR A 350 21.58 -3.83 10.84
C THR A 350 23.01 -3.90 10.29
N PRO A 351 24.05 -3.67 11.12
CA PRO A 351 25.43 -3.89 10.72
C PRO A 351 25.64 -5.28 10.12
N GLU A 352 26.50 -5.41 9.14
CA GLU A 352 26.63 -6.61 8.31
C GLU A 352 26.91 -7.87 9.13
N GLU A 353 27.78 -7.76 10.13
CA GLU A 353 28.18 -8.85 11.02
C GLU A 353 27.07 -9.36 11.96
N LYS A 354 25.99 -8.57 12.10
CA LYS A 354 24.81 -8.90 12.92
C LYS A 354 23.59 -9.37 12.11
N ARG A 355 23.72 -9.39 10.77
CA ARG A 355 22.63 -9.86 9.91
C ARG A 355 22.54 -11.38 9.95
N VAL A 356 21.32 -11.86 10.18
CA VAL A 356 21.01 -13.31 10.21
C VAL A 356 20.64 -13.80 8.81
N TYR A 357 19.82 -13.04 8.09
CA TYR A 357 19.23 -13.44 6.81
C TYR A 357 19.83 -12.72 5.61
N GLY A 358 20.30 -11.48 5.76
CA GLY A 358 20.89 -10.69 4.68
C GLY A 358 20.46 -9.23 4.68
N TYR A 359 20.89 -8.48 3.66
CA TYR A 359 20.66 -7.04 3.58
C TYR A 359 19.23 -6.69 3.13
N PHE A 360 18.76 -7.29 2.03
CA PHE A 360 17.46 -7.03 1.43
C PHE A 360 16.75 -8.36 1.15
N VAL A 361 16.13 -8.86 2.19
CA VAL A 361 15.62 -10.24 2.24
C VAL A 361 14.19 -10.31 1.71
N LEU A 362 13.96 -11.11 0.68
CA LEU A 362 12.68 -11.31 0.01
C LEU A 362 11.96 -12.52 0.62
N PRO A 363 10.76 -12.36 1.22
CA PRO A 363 9.92 -13.50 1.62
C PRO A 363 9.47 -14.31 0.41
N ILE A 364 9.32 -15.63 0.59
CA ILE A 364 8.83 -16.56 -0.42
C ILE A 364 7.39 -16.92 -0.08
N LEU A 365 6.44 -16.38 -0.85
CA LEU A 365 5.05 -16.81 -0.81
C LEU A 365 4.87 -18.01 -1.73
N CYS A 366 4.35 -19.12 -1.20
CA CYS A 366 4.05 -20.32 -1.96
C CYS A 366 2.67 -20.85 -1.57
N ARG A 367 1.73 -20.79 -2.53
CA ARG A 367 0.37 -21.33 -2.38
C ARG A 367 -0.30 -20.95 -1.05
N GLY A 368 -0.21 -19.67 -0.70
CA GLY A 368 -0.88 -19.12 0.49
C GLY A 368 -0.07 -19.16 1.79
N GLU A 369 1.18 -19.60 1.76
CA GLU A 369 2.06 -19.71 2.91
C GLU A 369 3.40 -18.99 2.68
N LEU A 370 3.98 -18.41 3.72
CA LEU A 370 5.34 -17.87 3.69
C LEU A 370 6.31 -18.99 4.12
N ILE A 371 6.88 -19.68 3.14
CA ILE A 371 7.65 -20.92 3.38
C ILE A 371 9.16 -20.70 3.51
N GLY A 372 9.63 -19.46 3.37
CA GLY A 372 11.05 -19.15 3.45
C GLY A 372 11.32 -17.70 3.06
N ARG A 373 12.61 -17.39 3.00
CA ARG A 373 13.11 -16.07 2.63
C ARG A 373 14.48 -16.19 1.95
N LEU A 374 14.82 -15.20 1.12
CA LEU A 374 16.12 -15.21 0.45
C LEU A 374 16.75 -13.82 0.36
N ASP A 375 18.07 -13.75 0.48
CA ASP A 375 18.87 -12.61 0.09
C ASP A 375 19.37 -12.84 -1.35
N ALA A 376 19.07 -11.90 -2.25
CA ALA A 376 19.40 -12.01 -3.65
C ALA A 376 20.03 -10.73 -4.19
N LYS A 377 20.75 -10.86 -5.32
CA LYS A 377 21.29 -9.75 -6.08
C LYS A 377 21.16 -10.01 -7.57
N ALA A 378 20.73 -9.01 -8.32
CA ALA A 378 20.73 -9.05 -9.78
C ALA A 378 22.03 -8.43 -10.33
N HIS A 379 22.92 -9.26 -10.84
CA HIS A 379 24.16 -8.87 -11.52
C HIS A 379 23.86 -8.67 -13.02
N ARG A 380 23.32 -7.50 -13.36
CA ARG A 380 22.78 -7.24 -14.71
C ARG A 380 23.84 -7.29 -15.81
N ALA A 381 25.07 -6.83 -15.53
CA ALA A 381 26.16 -6.89 -16.49
C ALA A 381 26.58 -8.33 -16.82
N GLU A 382 26.37 -9.27 -15.90
CA GLU A 382 26.73 -10.67 -16.02
C GLU A 382 25.54 -11.55 -16.45
N GLY A 383 24.32 -11.01 -16.46
CA GLY A 383 23.09 -11.78 -16.71
C GLY A 383 22.75 -12.77 -15.59
N VAL A 384 23.26 -12.55 -14.36
CA VAL A 384 23.15 -13.51 -13.23
C VAL A 384 22.22 -12.98 -12.13
N PHE A 385 21.23 -13.77 -11.77
CA PHE A 385 20.42 -13.63 -10.56
C PHE A 385 21.02 -14.50 -9.45
N GLU A 386 21.75 -13.89 -8.54
CA GLU A 386 22.38 -14.59 -7.44
C GLU A 386 21.46 -14.70 -6.24
N VAL A 387 21.10 -15.91 -5.83
CA VAL A 387 20.55 -16.26 -4.54
C VAL A 387 21.71 -16.47 -3.56
N ARG A 388 22.11 -15.42 -2.86
CA ARG A 388 23.22 -15.42 -1.89
C ARG A 388 22.96 -16.36 -0.73
N ALA A 389 21.76 -16.29 -0.19
CA ALA A 389 21.30 -17.16 0.88
C ALA A 389 19.79 -17.38 0.77
N LEU A 390 19.35 -18.63 0.88
CA LEU A 390 17.96 -19.00 1.00
C LEU A 390 17.76 -19.74 2.32
N HIS A 391 16.78 -19.29 3.10
CA HIS A 391 16.42 -19.87 4.38
C HIS A 391 14.99 -20.38 4.32
N VAL A 392 14.83 -21.68 4.51
CA VAL A 392 13.50 -22.30 4.70
C VAL A 392 12.93 -21.84 6.04
N GLN A 393 11.63 -21.61 6.11
CA GLN A 393 10.96 -21.25 7.36
C GLN A 393 11.20 -22.35 8.41
N PRO A 394 11.60 -22.03 9.64
CA PRO A 394 11.79 -23.01 10.72
C PRO A 394 10.56 -23.90 10.89
N GLY A 395 10.76 -25.19 11.14
CA GLY A 395 9.67 -26.17 11.27
C GLY A 395 9.06 -26.63 9.95
N THR A 396 9.44 -26.04 8.81
CA THR A 396 8.91 -26.41 7.49
C THR A 396 9.87 -27.35 6.73
N VAL A 397 9.30 -28.33 6.05
CA VAL A 397 10.04 -29.18 5.07
C VAL A 397 9.35 -29.02 3.72
N TRP A 398 10.10 -28.53 2.73
CA TRP A 398 9.54 -28.35 1.39
C TRP A 398 9.25 -29.67 0.70
N THR A 399 8.07 -29.79 0.14
CA THR A 399 7.69 -30.88 -0.77
C THR A 399 8.35 -30.71 -2.14
N ALA A 400 8.39 -31.75 -2.96
CA ALA A 400 8.90 -31.67 -4.32
C ALA A 400 8.13 -30.63 -5.15
N ALA A 401 6.80 -30.52 -4.99
CA ALA A 401 5.98 -29.51 -5.65
C ALA A 401 6.38 -28.09 -5.24
N GLN A 402 6.60 -27.82 -3.95
CA GLN A 402 7.06 -26.51 -3.48
C GLN A 402 8.45 -26.14 -3.99
N VAL A 403 9.36 -27.14 -4.10
CA VAL A 403 10.67 -26.90 -4.72
C VAL A 403 10.53 -26.47 -6.18
N THR A 404 9.66 -27.15 -6.95
CA THR A 404 9.39 -26.80 -8.34
C THR A 404 8.76 -25.40 -8.45
N ASP A 405 7.75 -25.12 -7.65
CA ASP A 405 7.07 -23.81 -7.64
C ASP A 405 8.04 -22.65 -7.30
N VAL A 406 8.93 -22.86 -6.30
CA VAL A 406 9.94 -21.86 -5.94
C VAL A 406 11.00 -21.71 -7.03
N ALA A 407 11.44 -22.80 -7.66
CA ALA A 407 12.36 -22.72 -8.78
C ALA A 407 11.80 -21.92 -9.95
N GLN A 408 10.54 -22.15 -10.30
CA GLN A 408 9.83 -21.38 -11.33
C GLN A 408 9.67 -19.90 -10.94
N ALA A 409 9.37 -19.60 -9.68
CA ALA A 409 9.26 -18.22 -9.20
C ALA A 409 10.61 -17.49 -9.24
N LEU A 410 11.70 -18.20 -8.90
CA LEU A 410 13.06 -17.67 -9.03
C LEU A 410 13.41 -17.40 -10.50
N GLN A 411 13.10 -18.32 -11.41
CA GLN A 411 13.38 -18.16 -12.84
C GLN A 411 12.59 -16.99 -13.42
N ARG A 412 11.27 -16.90 -13.20
CA ARG A 412 10.47 -15.73 -13.63
C ARG A 412 11.04 -14.41 -13.10
N SER A 413 11.41 -14.38 -11.82
CA SER A 413 12.02 -13.17 -11.25
C SER A 413 13.35 -12.84 -11.91
N ALA A 414 14.18 -13.82 -12.19
CA ALA A 414 15.47 -13.66 -12.87
C ALA A 414 15.30 -13.11 -14.29
N ASP A 415 14.37 -13.67 -15.05
CA ASP A 415 14.07 -13.28 -16.43
C ASP A 415 13.56 -11.83 -16.49
N TRP A 416 12.61 -11.47 -15.63
CA TRP A 416 12.11 -10.09 -15.53
C TRP A 416 13.16 -9.06 -15.14
N HIS A 417 14.21 -9.48 -14.41
CA HIS A 417 15.34 -8.62 -14.06
C HIS A 417 16.41 -8.52 -15.16
N GLY A 418 16.26 -9.24 -16.29
CA GLY A 418 17.29 -9.35 -17.34
C GLY A 418 18.53 -10.09 -16.87
N THR A 419 18.37 -11.03 -15.95
CA THR A 419 19.44 -11.85 -15.33
C THR A 419 19.04 -13.33 -15.37
N PRO A 420 18.82 -13.95 -16.55
CA PRO A 420 18.18 -15.25 -16.70
C PRO A 420 18.94 -16.40 -16.07
N GLN A 421 20.24 -16.24 -15.79
CA GLN A 421 21.02 -17.28 -15.13
C GLN A 421 20.85 -17.23 -13.62
N VAL A 422 20.10 -18.15 -13.04
CA VAL A 422 19.93 -18.27 -11.57
C VAL A 422 21.12 -19.03 -10.97
N ARG A 423 21.84 -18.38 -10.04
CA ARG A 423 22.95 -18.98 -9.27
C ARG A 423 22.58 -19.08 -7.80
N ILE A 424 22.54 -20.29 -7.24
CA ILE A 424 22.31 -20.53 -5.81
C ILE A 424 23.65 -20.72 -5.11
N THR A 425 24.00 -19.77 -4.22
CA THR A 425 25.25 -19.82 -3.45
C THR A 425 25.07 -20.72 -2.24
N ARG A 426 24.09 -20.45 -1.38
CA ARG A 426 23.81 -21.31 -0.21
C ARG A 426 22.33 -21.42 0.10
N THR A 427 21.97 -22.51 0.78
CA THR A 427 20.62 -22.70 1.36
C THR A 427 20.72 -23.20 2.79
N GLN A 428 19.72 -22.92 3.59
CA GLN A 428 19.55 -23.47 4.92
C GLN A 428 18.14 -24.07 5.03
N PRO A 429 18.01 -25.40 5.13
CA PRO A 429 19.08 -26.40 5.20
C PRO A 429 19.80 -26.63 3.85
N ALA A 430 21.06 -27.03 3.90
CA ALA A 430 21.92 -27.17 2.71
C ALA A 430 21.37 -28.17 1.67
N LYS A 431 20.64 -29.19 2.10
CA LYS A 431 20.04 -30.21 1.22
C LYS A 431 19.05 -29.66 0.17
N VAL A 432 18.47 -28.48 0.42
CA VAL A 432 17.53 -27.82 -0.50
C VAL A 432 18.20 -27.33 -1.78
N ALA A 433 19.49 -26.96 -1.71
CA ALA A 433 20.23 -26.44 -2.86
C ALA A 433 20.26 -27.41 -4.06
N ALA A 434 20.50 -28.69 -3.81
CA ALA A 434 20.57 -29.69 -4.88
C ALA A 434 19.22 -29.87 -5.59
N ALA A 435 18.14 -29.93 -4.82
CA ALA A 435 16.78 -30.06 -5.34
C ALA A 435 16.39 -28.81 -6.17
N LEU A 436 16.65 -27.59 -5.67
CA LEU A 436 16.38 -26.35 -6.39
C LEU A 436 17.19 -26.22 -7.68
N ARG A 437 18.49 -26.57 -7.67
CA ARG A 437 19.30 -26.54 -8.89
C ARG A 437 18.82 -27.51 -9.96
N ARG A 438 18.27 -28.67 -9.57
CA ARG A 438 17.65 -29.61 -10.50
C ARG A 438 16.36 -29.02 -11.08
N ALA A 439 15.47 -28.54 -10.23
CA ALA A 439 14.19 -27.95 -10.67
C ALA A 439 14.39 -26.70 -11.56
N LEU A 440 15.43 -25.88 -11.30
CA LEU A 440 15.79 -24.75 -12.17
C LEU A 440 16.22 -25.20 -13.56
N LYS A 441 16.98 -26.29 -13.70
CA LYS A 441 17.35 -26.85 -15.02
C LYS A 441 16.12 -27.32 -15.81
N GLU A 442 15.15 -27.92 -15.11
CA GLU A 442 13.86 -28.37 -15.70
C GLU A 442 12.99 -27.16 -16.11
N ALA A 443 12.97 -26.09 -15.30
CA ALA A 443 12.21 -24.87 -15.59
C ALA A 443 12.72 -24.07 -16.79
N VAL A 444 14.02 -24.16 -17.13
CA VAL A 444 14.63 -23.52 -18.31
C VAL A 444 14.38 -24.34 -19.57
N ALA A 445 14.13 -25.66 -19.44
CA ALA A 445 13.93 -26.55 -20.58
C ALA A 445 12.44 -26.63 -21.03
N SER A 446 11.51 -26.14 -20.23
CA SER A 446 10.06 -26.06 -20.49
C SER A 446 9.63 -24.72 -21.00
#